data_092d2db8819dbca6a203f4e4ba1fb705
#
_entry.id   092d2db8819dbca6a203f4e4ba1fb705
#
_cell.length_a   1.000
_cell.length_b   1.000
_cell.length_c   1.000
_cell.angle_alpha   90.00
_cell.angle_beta   90.00
_cell.angle_gamma   90.00
#
_symmetry.space_group_name_H-M   'P 1'
#
loop_
_entity.id
_entity.type
_entity.pdbx_description
1 polymer ?
#
loop_
_entity_poly.entity_id
_entity_poly.type
_entity_poly.pdbx_seq_one_letter_code
_entity_poly.pdbx_strand_id
1 'polypeptide(L)' 'MSSNFLQMNVVEFCQCAVLPQAWLVEIVEEGILQPSGASPEQWLFDAQALTIARRALRLRQDLELEW' A
#
# COMPACT_ATOMS: atom_id res chain seq x y z
N MET A 1 17.06 6.38 16.68
CA MET A 1 16.94 6.17 16.44
C MET A 1 16.19 5.82 15.82
N SER A 2 16.09 5.67 15.38
CA SER A 2 15.58 5.27 14.63
C SER A 2 14.48 4.81 14.72
N SER A 3 14.10 4.73 15.23
CA SER A 3 13.06 4.27 15.47
C SER A 3 11.96 4.77 14.92
N ASN A 4 11.93 5.19 13.89
CA ASN A 4 10.90 5.64 13.34
C ASN A 4 10.29 4.85 12.46
N PHE A 5 10.30 3.54 12.53
CA PHE A 5 9.67 2.76 11.68
C PHE A 5 8.34 2.64 12.08
N LEU A 6 7.38 3.19 11.42
CA LEU A 6 6.04 2.89 11.54
C LEU A 6 5.76 1.81 10.63
N GLN A 7 5.72 0.60 11.08
CA GLN A 7 5.34 -0.52 10.27
C GLN A 7 3.87 -0.82 10.49
N MET A 8 3.14 -0.94 9.39
CA MET A 8 1.71 -1.19 9.43
C MET A 8 1.40 -2.52 8.79
N ASN A 9 0.48 -3.28 9.35
CA ASN A 9 0.03 -4.49 8.71
C ASN A 9 -0.96 -4.13 7.59
N VAL A 10 -1.47 -5.14 6.90
CA VAL A 10 -2.35 -4.91 5.76
C VAL A 10 -3.60 -4.11 6.16
N VAL A 11 -4.20 -4.47 7.28
CA VAL A 11 -5.42 -3.80 7.72
C VAL A 11 -5.15 -2.34 8.04
N GLU A 12 -4.08 -2.08 8.78
CA GLU A 12 -3.74 -0.72 9.15
C GLU A 12 -3.37 0.11 7.94
N PHE A 13 -2.65 -0.49 7.02
CA PHE A 13 -2.23 0.19 5.81
C PHE A 13 -3.44 0.58 4.98
N CYS A 14 -4.37 -0.35 4.80
CA CYS A 14 -5.55 -0.07 4.01
C CYS A 14 -6.40 1.03 4.63
N GLN A 15 -6.46 1.07 5.95
CA GLN A 15 -7.21 2.12 6.61
C GLN A 15 -6.55 3.47 6.45
N CYS A 16 -5.23 3.54 6.54
CA CYS A 16 -4.52 4.78 6.41
C CYS A 16 -4.54 5.30 4.98
N ALA A 17 -4.47 4.41 4.02
CA ALA A 17 -4.45 4.81 2.62
C ALA A 17 -5.84 4.94 2.03
N VAL A 18 -6.85 4.55 2.76
CA VAL A 18 -8.23 4.53 2.29
C VAL A 18 -8.30 3.72 1.00
N LEU A 19 -7.87 2.47 1.09
CA LEU A 19 -7.63 1.64 -0.07
C LEU A 19 -8.22 0.27 0.19
N PRO A 20 -8.98 -0.29 -0.76
CA PRO A 20 -9.48 -1.65 -0.59
C PRO A 20 -8.33 -2.66 -0.57
N GLN A 21 -8.50 -3.71 0.21
CA GLN A 21 -7.45 -4.71 0.34
C GLN A 21 -7.13 -5.35 -0.99
N ALA A 22 -8.14 -5.54 -1.84
CA ALA A 22 -7.93 -6.14 -3.14
C ALA A 22 -6.98 -5.30 -4.00
N TRP A 23 -7.10 -3.97 -3.92
CA TRP A 23 -6.22 -3.10 -4.68
C TRP A 23 -4.81 -3.14 -4.12
N LEU A 24 -4.66 -3.27 -2.81
CA LEU A 24 -3.35 -3.38 -2.21
C LEU A 24 -2.63 -4.62 -2.72
N VAL A 25 -3.33 -5.74 -2.80
CA VAL A 25 -2.75 -6.97 -3.30
C VAL A 25 -2.30 -6.78 -4.76
N GLU A 26 -3.10 -6.11 -5.57
CA GLU A 26 -2.73 -5.86 -6.94
C GLU A 26 -1.49 -5.00 -7.05
N ILE A 27 -1.39 -3.97 -6.23
CA ILE A 27 -0.24 -3.08 -6.25
C ILE A 27 1.03 -3.85 -5.90
N VAL A 28 0.93 -4.75 -4.92
CA VAL A 28 2.08 -5.54 -4.52
C VAL A 28 2.44 -6.53 -5.63
N GLU A 29 1.45 -7.13 -6.25
CA GLU A 29 1.72 -8.10 -7.30
C GLU A 29 2.33 -7.46 -8.52
N GLU A 30 2.05 -6.20 -8.75
CA GLU A 30 2.63 -5.51 -9.88
C GLU A 30 4.04 -5.00 -9.57
N GLY A 31 4.52 -5.22 -8.36
CA GLY A 31 5.87 -4.81 -8.01
C GLY A 31 6.00 -3.36 -7.62
N ILE A 32 4.90 -2.65 -7.46
CA ILE A 32 4.96 -1.25 -7.05
C ILE A 32 5.36 -1.15 -5.59
N LEU A 33 4.88 -2.06 -4.76
CA LEU A 33 5.26 -2.10 -3.35
C LEU A 33 5.93 -3.42 -3.05
N GLN A 34 6.86 -3.38 -2.13
CA GLN A 34 7.58 -4.58 -1.73
C GLN A 34 7.55 -4.71 -0.22
N PRO A 35 6.47 -5.22 0.32
CA PRO A 35 6.35 -5.34 1.77
C PRO A 35 7.26 -6.43 2.32
N SER A 36 7.53 -6.36 3.60
CA SER A 36 8.25 -7.42 4.27
C SER A 36 7.27 -8.52 4.62
N GLY A 37 7.74 -9.73 4.68
CA GLY A 37 6.88 -10.85 5.06
C GLY A 37 6.70 -11.82 3.93
N ALA A 38 6.47 -13.08 4.28
CA ALA A 38 6.39 -14.13 3.29
C ALA A 38 4.99 -14.29 2.70
N SER A 39 3.98 -13.82 3.39
CA SER A 39 2.61 -13.97 2.91
C SER A 39 1.83 -12.70 3.21
N PRO A 40 0.69 -12.50 2.56
CA PRO A 40 -0.08 -11.28 2.79
C PRO A 40 -0.44 -11.05 4.25
N GLU A 41 -0.62 -12.11 4.99
CA GLU A 41 -0.96 -11.97 6.40
C GLU A 41 0.18 -11.44 7.21
N GLN A 42 1.40 -11.53 6.70
CA GLN A 42 2.57 -11.08 7.41
C GLN A 42 3.18 -9.84 6.80
N TRP A 43 2.57 -9.28 5.78
CA TRP A 43 3.12 -8.11 5.14
C TRP A 43 3.16 -6.92 6.10
N LEU A 44 4.26 -6.19 6.04
CA LEU A 44 4.42 -4.97 6.81
C LEU A 44 4.85 -3.86 5.86
N PHE A 45 4.27 -2.71 6.03
CA PHE A 45 4.52 -1.57 5.17
C PHE A 45 5.00 -0.40 6.03
N ASP A 46 5.83 0.46 5.45
CA ASP A 46 6.29 1.65 6.16
C ASP A 46 5.59 2.88 5.59
N ALA A 47 5.96 4.05 6.10
CA ALA A 47 5.33 5.29 5.66
C ALA A 47 5.63 5.59 4.20
N GLN A 48 6.77 5.18 3.71
CA GLN A 48 7.12 5.41 2.32
C GLN A 48 6.20 4.60 1.42
N ALA A 49 5.87 3.38 1.82
CA ALA A 49 4.95 2.57 1.06
C ALA A 49 3.58 3.24 0.98
N LEU A 50 3.18 3.91 2.05
CA LEU A 50 1.90 4.61 2.06
C LEU A 50 1.89 5.70 1.00
N THR A 51 2.96 6.46 0.89
CA THR A 51 3.04 7.51 -0.10
C THR A 51 2.96 6.94 -1.51
N ILE A 52 3.66 5.84 -1.75
CA ILE A 52 3.66 5.20 -3.05
C ILE A 52 2.27 4.67 -3.40
N ALA A 53 1.61 4.05 -2.43
CA ALA A 53 0.29 3.49 -2.66
C ALA A 53 -0.73 4.57 -2.96
N ARG A 54 -0.65 5.69 -2.26
CA ARG A 54 -1.58 6.78 -2.49
C ARG A 54 -1.39 7.37 -3.88
N ARG A 55 -0.16 7.46 -4.33
CA ARG A 55 0.13 7.95 -5.66
C ARG A 55 -0.42 7.00 -6.72
N ALA A 56 -0.23 5.70 -6.52
CA ALA A 56 -0.74 4.71 -7.45
C ALA A 56 -2.26 4.73 -7.50
N LEU A 57 -2.90 4.88 -6.35
CA LEU A 57 -4.34 4.93 -6.28
C LEU A 57 -4.86 6.16 -7.01
N ARG A 58 -4.18 7.28 -6.85
CA ARG A 58 -4.62 8.49 -7.50
C ARG A 58 -4.54 8.36 -9.01
N LEU A 59 -3.49 7.76 -9.53
CA LEU A 59 -3.38 7.54 -10.95
C LEU A 59 -4.49 6.65 -11.47
N ARG A 60 -4.83 5.63 -10.69
CA ARG A 60 -5.88 4.73 -11.08
C ARG A 60 -7.22 5.43 -11.12
N GLN A 61 -7.48 6.28 -10.14
CA GLN A 61 -8.71 7.03 -10.10
C GLN A 61 -8.80 8.03 -11.25
N ASP A 62 -7.68 8.63 -11.60
CA ASP A 62 -7.67 9.56 -12.71
C ASP A 62 -8.01 8.87 -14.01
N LEU A 63 -7.50 7.67 -14.19
CA LEU A 63 -7.81 6.91 -15.39
C LEU A 63 -9.28 6.55 -15.45
N GLU A 64 -9.87 6.26 -14.31
CA GLU A 64 -11.27 5.93 -14.32
C GLU A 64 -12.16 7.14 -14.56
N LEU A 65 -11.68 8.31 -14.25
CA LEU A 65 -12.47 9.48 -14.44
C LEU A 65 -12.43 10.00 -15.84
N GLU A 66 -11.65 9.38 -16.68
CA GLU A 66 -11.53 9.86 -17.98
C GLU A 66 -12.65 9.52 -18.82
N TRP A 67 -13.58 8.72 -18.48
CA TRP A 67 -14.66 8.46 -19.33
C TRP A 67 -15.85 9.21 -18.84
#